data_a9b120fb0eeb084a9e2761bb3bdc9840
#
_entry.id   a9b120fb0eeb084a9e2761bb3bdc9840
#
_cell.length_a   1.000
_cell.length_b   1.000
_cell.length_c   1.000
_cell.angle_alpha   90.00
_cell.angle_beta   90.00
_cell.angle_gamma   90.00
#
_symmetry.space_group_name_H-M   'P 1'
#
loop_
_entity.id
_entity.type
_entity.pdbx_description
1 polymer ?
#
loop_
_entity_poly.entity_id
_entity_poly.type
_entity_poly.pdbx_seq_one_letter_code
_entity_poly.pdbx_strand_id
1 'polypeptide(L)'
;MVLERDPHEGLVARSSTSLKKSPCQLPTRLDLAGTWIDQPYVSCHQPGWAITINLEPSFEIRDRCGLSTSTRNVIKRIWPYQLPNMDPETLARLVFCFENHPEREDGIISGAQDAIGICVPGLCRHYYDNHFWPDRIETCEDEQVLQWLEAHLCMIPMDPRRPGCSVVEGMDITAPKVADLAAAADACWDAILAMDLPVFAAAYRASFNAQVAMFPAMVQGCVPSYIEKYGAMEDVLAWKMPGAGGGGYLACVVRDASAFCEDHGEAIPLKIRRSGM
;
A
#
# COMPACT_ATOMS: atom_id res chain seq x y z
N MET A 1 -6.61 67.00 -16.76
CA MET A 1 -6.12 65.86 -17.52
C MET A 1 -5.53 64.89 -16.50
N VAL A 2 -6.36 63.96 -16.00
CA VAL A 2 -5.97 62.97 -15.01
C VAL A 2 -5.47 61.77 -15.81
N LEU A 3 -4.19 61.44 -15.69
CA LEU A 3 -3.61 60.24 -16.26
C LEU A 3 -4.05 59.06 -15.38
N GLU A 4 -4.99 58.23 -15.88
CA GLU A 4 -5.28 56.93 -15.32
C GLU A 4 -4.04 56.06 -15.49
N ARG A 5 -3.47 55.59 -14.35
CA ARG A 5 -2.43 54.56 -14.37
C ARG A 5 -3.08 53.21 -14.61
N ASP A 6 -2.60 52.49 -15.64
CA ASP A 6 -2.95 51.12 -15.90
C ASP A 6 -2.60 50.22 -14.67
N PRO A 7 -3.56 49.50 -14.05
CA PRO A 7 -3.32 48.69 -12.89
C PRO A 7 -2.46 47.43 -13.17
N HIS A 8 -2.02 47.21 -14.40
CA HIS A 8 -1.22 46.05 -14.81
C HIS A 8 0.28 46.33 -15.06
N GLU A 9 0.74 47.60 -14.88
CA GLU A 9 2.17 47.93 -14.91
C GLU A 9 2.84 47.48 -13.60
N GLY A 10 3.33 46.26 -13.55
CA GLY A 10 4.08 45.73 -12.40
C GLY A 10 4.10 44.22 -12.30
N LEU A 11 3.33 43.52 -13.10
CA LEU A 11 3.40 42.08 -13.18
C LEU A 11 4.58 41.65 -14.06
N VAL A 12 5.76 41.50 -13.44
CA VAL A 12 6.89 40.81 -14.07
C VAL A 12 6.46 39.36 -14.27
N ALA A 13 6.12 38.98 -15.48
CA ALA A 13 5.98 37.59 -15.87
C ALA A 13 7.31 36.89 -15.57
N ARG A 14 7.40 36.18 -14.45
CA ARG A 14 8.54 35.30 -14.21
C ARG A 14 8.47 34.23 -15.29
N SER A 15 9.43 34.25 -16.21
CA SER A 15 9.65 33.22 -17.20
C SER A 15 9.64 31.89 -16.45
N SER A 16 8.75 30.99 -16.85
CA SER A 16 8.81 29.61 -16.42
C SER A 16 10.07 28.99 -17.01
N THR A 17 11.22 29.20 -16.36
CA THR A 17 12.34 28.28 -16.51
C THR A 17 11.75 26.91 -16.25
N SER A 18 11.80 26.03 -17.26
CA SER A 18 11.37 24.66 -17.13
C SER A 18 12.16 24.04 -15.97
N LEU A 19 11.58 24.08 -14.78
CA LEU A 19 12.04 23.31 -13.66
C LEU A 19 12.01 21.88 -14.16
N LYS A 20 13.20 21.29 -14.37
CA LYS A 20 13.31 19.83 -14.53
C LYS A 20 12.50 19.27 -13.40
N LYS A 21 11.36 18.62 -13.73
CA LYS A 21 10.46 18.05 -12.72
C LYS A 21 11.31 17.15 -11.86
N SER A 22 11.60 17.56 -10.64
CA SER A 22 12.19 16.67 -9.65
C SER A 22 11.28 15.46 -9.54
N PRO A 23 11.82 14.24 -9.58
CA PRO A 23 10.99 13.05 -9.46
C PRO A 23 10.16 13.13 -8.19
N CYS A 24 8.91 12.70 -8.28
CA CYS A 24 8.01 12.68 -7.14
C CYS A 24 8.59 11.76 -6.06
N GLN A 25 8.94 12.34 -4.91
CA GLN A 25 9.53 11.61 -3.77
C GLN A 25 8.46 11.17 -2.77
N LEU A 26 7.29 10.78 -3.25
CA LEU A 26 6.25 10.25 -2.39
C LEU A 26 6.50 8.78 -2.07
N PRO A 27 6.43 8.40 -0.78
CA PRO A 27 6.49 7.01 -0.37
C PRO A 27 5.38 6.18 -1.01
N THR A 28 5.56 4.87 -0.95
CA THR A 28 4.57 3.88 -1.37
C THR A 28 4.32 2.96 -0.18
N ARG A 29 3.12 2.42 -0.05
CA ARG A 29 2.86 1.40 0.96
C ARG A 29 2.78 0.02 0.30
N LEU A 30 3.21 -1.01 1.02
CA LEU A 30 2.88 -2.40 0.77
C LEU A 30 2.10 -2.94 1.96
N ASP A 31 0.94 -3.55 1.72
CA ASP A 31 0.18 -4.26 2.74
C ASP A 31 0.68 -5.71 2.85
N LEU A 32 0.96 -6.13 4.08
CA LEU A 32 1.46 -7.46 4.37
C LEU A 32 0.33 -8.43 4.74
N ALA A 33 -0.62 -7.99 5.58
CA ALA A 33 -1.76 -8.79 5.99
C ALA A 33 -2.96 -7.92 6.38
N GLY A 34 -4.15 -8.53 6.49
CA GLY A 34 -5.36 -7.87 6.98
C GLY A 34 -5.97 -6.84 6.03
N THR A 35 -5.59 -6.83 4.75
CA THR A 35 -6.13 -5.89 3.75
C THR A 35 -7.65 -6.07 3.63
N TRP A 36 -8.38 -4.98 3.49
CA TRP A 36 -9.83 -4.83 3.54
C TRP A 36 -10.45 -4.73 4.95
N ILE A 37 -9.71 -5.03 6.02
CA ILE A 37 -10.25 -4.91 7.39
C ILE A 37 -10.58 -3.45 7.75
N ASP A 38 -9.99 -2.48 7.06
CA ASP A 38 -10.24 -1.04 7.17
C ASP A 38 -11.60 -0.60 6.57
N GLN A 39 -12.37 -1.56 6.05
CA GLN A 39 -13.71 -1.32 5.58
C GLN A 39 -14.73 -1.78 6.64
N PRO A 40 -15.63 -0.90 7.11
CA PRO A 40 -16.63 -1.24 8.13
C PRO A 40 -17.49 -2.45 7.77
N TYR A 41 -17.81 -2.64 6.49
CA TYR A 41 -18.57 -3.82 6.03
C TYR A 41 -17.77 -5.13 6.08
N VAL A 42 -16.47 -5.07 6.40
CA VAL A 42 -15.62 -6.24 6.72
C VAL A 42 -15.43 -6.33 8.22
N SER A 43 -14.90 -5.26 8.87
CA SER A 43 -14.56 -5.29 10.29
C SER A 43 -15.76 -5.38 11.23
N CYS A 44 -16.98 -5.08 10.78
CA CYS A 44 -18.19 -5.33 11.56
C CYS A 44 -18.47 -6.83 11.85
N HIS A 45 -17.89 -7.75 11.06
CA HIS A 45 -18.02 -9.18 11.29
C HIS A 45 -16.99 -9.70 12.31
N GLN A 46 -15.79 -9.16 12.29
CA GLN A 46 -14.72 -9.45 13.21
C GLN A 46 -13.71 -8.29 13.15
N PRO A 47 -13.48 -7.58 14.27
CA PRO A 47 -12.40 -6.58 14.34
C PRO A 47 -11.02 -7.22 14.13
N GLY A 48 -10.07 -6.41 13.62
CA GLY A 48 -8.74 -6.95 13.36
C GLY A 48 -7.74 -5.90 12.91
N TRP A 49 -6.52 -6.37 12.64
CA TRP A 49 -5.40 -5.55 12.23
C TRP A 49 -5.20 -5.57 10.70
N ALA A 50 -4.89 -4.42 10.14
CA ALA A 50 -4.17 -4.33 8.87
C ALA A 50 -2.69 -4.06 9.14
N ILE A 51 -1.79 -4.67 8.38
CA ILE A 51 -0.34 -4.53 8.51
C ILE A 51 0.22 -3.97 7.23
N THR A 52 0.99 -2.88 7.34
CA THR A 52 1.61 -2.21 6.21
C THR A 52 3.07 -1.89 6.47
N ILE A 53 3.87 -1.84 5.41
CA ILE A 53 5.20 -1.21 5.42
C ILE A 53 5.20 0.00 4.51
N ASN A 54 5.90 1.05 4.95
CA ASN A 54 6.14 2.25 4.18
C ASN A 54 7.43 2.07 3.37
N LEU A 55 7.33 2.19 2.05
CA LEU A 55 8.46 2.03 1.14
C LEU A 55 9.05 3.37 0.72
N GLU A 56 10.38 3.45 0.66
CA GLU A 56 11.08 4.60 0.09
C GLU A 56 10.63 4.84 -1.36
N PRO A 57 10.61 6.12 -1.78
CA PRO A 57 10.38 6.44 -3.19
C PRO A 57 11.41 5.75 -4.09
N SER A 58 10.95 5.00 -5.07
CA SER A 58 11.79 4.33 -6.05
C SER A 58 11.30 4.62 -7.47
N PHE A 59 12.23 4.75 -8.41
CA PHE A 59 11.92 4.87 -9.84
C PHE A 59 11.46 3.54 -10.46
N GLU A 60 11.79 2.42 -9.81
CA GLU A 60 11.43 1.08 -10.26
C GLU A 60 9.96 0.79 -9.95
N ILE A 61 9.46 1.35 -8.83
CA ILE A 61 8.06 1.22 -8.44
C ILE A 61 7.23 2.26 -9.19
N ARG A 62 6.58 1.83 -10.25
CA ARG A 62 5.68 2.68 -11.04
C ARG A 62 4.32 2.81 -10.38
N ASP A 63 3.62 3.92 -10.66
CA ASP A 63 2.22 4.09 -10.26
C ASP A 63 1.33 3.07 -10.98
N ARG A 64 1.11 1.94 -10.30
CA ARG A 64 0.22 0.85 -10.74
C ARG A 64 -0.78 0.56 -9.64
N CYS A 65 -1.87 -0.13 -9.99
CA CYS A 65 -2.85 -0.58 -9.00
C CYS A 65 -2.21 -1.44 -7.90
N GLY A 66 -2.79 -1.39 -6.69
CA GLY A 66 -2.34 -2.16 -5.55
C GLY A 66 -1.37 -1.45 -4.60
N LEU A 67 -0.76 -0.34 -5.01
CA LEU A 67 0.21 0.42 -4.20
C LEU A 67 -0.32 1.81 -3.82
N SER A 68 -1.56 1.91 -3.37
CA SER A 68 -2.21 3.15 -2.93
C SER A 68 -2.19 4.27 -3.97
N THR A 69 -2.37 3.92 -5.23
CA THR A 69 -2.26 4.89 -6.34
C THR A 69 -3.32 6.00 -6.25
N SER A 70 -4.55 5.69 -5.81
CA SER A 70 -5.61 6.68 -5.59
C SER A 70 -5.19 7.71 -4.55
N THR A 71 -4.80 7.27 -3.38
CA THR A 71 -4.34 8.10 -2.25
C THR A 71 -3.12 8.92 -2.64
N ARG A 72 -2.12 8.30 -3.31
CA ARG A 72 -0.94 9.01 -3.80
C ARG A 72 -1.29 10.08 -4.84
N ASN A 73 -2.29 9.87 -5.68
CA ASN A 73 -2.75 10.89 -6.62
C ASN A 73 -3.41 12.09 -5.91
N VAL A 74 -4.12 11.86 -4.83
CA VAL A 74 -4.64 12.94 -3.96
C VAL A 74 -3.47 13.72 -3.35
N ILE A 75 -2.50 13.03 -2.76
CA ILE A 75 -1.31 13.63 -2.16
C ILE A 75 -0.55 14.49 -3.19
N LYS A 76 -0.32 13.99 -4.42
CA LYS A 76 0.37 14.71 -5.49
C LYS A 76 -0.29 16.02 -5.89
N ARG A 77 -1.60 16.13 -5.75
CA ARG A 77 -2.33 17.38 -6.04
C ARG A 77 -2.06 18.45 -5.00
N ILE A 78 -1.80 18.06 -3.74
CA ILE A 78 -1.59 18.96 -2.61
C ILE A 78 -0.10 19.19 -2.40
N TRP A 79 0.69 18.13 -2.39
CA TRP A 79 2.14 18.12 -2.19
C TRP A 79 2.84 17.39 -3.35
N PRO A 80 3.11 18.08 -4.48
CA PRO A 80 3.53 17.43 -5.73
C PRO A 80 4.94 16.83 -5.69
N TYR A 81 5.76 17.18 -4.68
CA TYR A 81 7.16 16.78 -4.63
C TYR A 81 7.48 15.84 -3.49
N GLN A 82 7.03 16.14 -2.28
CA GLN A 82 7.31 15.38 -1.07
C GLN A 82 6.22 15.61 -0.02
N LEU A 83 6.12 14.70 0.94
CA LEU A 83 5.25 14.90 2.10
C LEU A 83 5.76 16.06 2.97
N PRO A 84 4.88 16.82 3.61
CA PRO A 84 5.28 17.85 4.57
C PRO A 84 5.91 17.19 5.82
N ASN A 85 6.83 17.90 6.44
CA ASN A 85 7.43 17.48 7.71
C ASN A 85 6.45 17.82 8.86
N MET A 86 5.67 16.86 9.27
CA MET A 86 4.73 16.94 10.37
C MET A 86 4.54 15.58 11.02
N ASP A 87 3.80 15.52 12.12
CA ASP A 87 3.45 14.28 12.78
C ASP A 87 2.79 13.28 11.80
N PRO A 88 3.34 12.05 11.66
CA PRO A 88 2.87 11.10 10.66
C PRO A 88 1.40 10.71 10.78
N GLU A 89 0.87 10.56 12.00
CA GLU A 89 -0.54 10.23 12.20
C GLU A 89 -1.45 11.39 11.81
N THR A 90 -1.08 12.61 12.20
CA THR A 90 -1.81 13.83 11.80
C THR A 90 -1.83 13.97 10.28
N LEU A 91 -0.68 13.71 9.61
CA LEU A 91 -0.59 13.74 8.16
C LEU A 91 -1.49 12.67 7.52
N ALA A 92 -1.48 11.45 8.06
CA ALA A 92 -2.34 10.38 7.58
C ALA A 92 -3.84 10.73 7.71
N ARG A 93 -4.25 11.36 8.82
CA ARG A 93 -5.63 11.86 9.00
C ARG A 93 -6.00 12.91 7.96
N LEU A 94 -5.11 13.86 7.68
CA LEU A 94 -5.33 14.86 6.63
C LEU A 94 -5.48 14.21 5.25
N VAL A 95 -4.58 13.28 4.91
CA VAL A 95 -4.64 12.55 3.64
C VAL A 95 -5.95 11.76 3.52
N PHE A 96 -6.34 11.04 4.57
CA PHE A 96 -7.61 10.32 4.63
C PHE A 96 -8.82 11.26 4.42
N CYS A 97 -8.83 12.42 5.08
CA CYS A 97 -9.88 13.41 4.90
C CYS A 97 -9.93 13.97 3.47
N PHE A 98 -8.77 14.26 2.87
CA PHE A 98 -8.71 14.76 1.49
C PHE A 98 -9.14 13.71 0.46
N GLU A 99 -8.80 12.44 0.67
CA GLU A 99 -9.22 11.36 -0.22
C GLU A 99 -10.73 11.13 -0.17
N ASN A 100 -11.32 11.29 1.02
CA ASN A 100 -12.74 11.05 1.27
C ASN A 100 -13.55 12.35 1.35
N HIS A 101 -13.13 13.39 0.63
CA HIS A 101 -13.87 14.65 0.58
C HIS A 101 -15.34 14.41 0.20
N PRO A 102 -16.31 15.13 0.81
CA PRO A 102 -17.74 14.88 0.64
C PRO A 102 -18.25 15.06 -0.80
N GLU A 103 -17.46 15.65 -1.68
CA GLU A 103 -17.80 15.82 -3.10
C GLU A 103 -17.32 14.66 -3.99
N ARG A 104 -16.91 13.54 -3.41
CA ARG A 104 -16.50 12.36 -4.17
C ARG A 104 -17.71 11.78 -4.92
N GLU A 105 -17.66 11.77 -6.26
CA GLU A 105 -18.79 11.42 -7.14
C GLU A 105 -19.28 9.98 -6.95
N ASP A 106 -18.38 9.07 -6.57
CA ASP A 106 -18.69 7.64 -6.41
C ASP A 106 -19.31 7.29 -5.05
N GLY A 107 -19.30 8.22 -4.09
CA GLY A 107 -19.82 8.00 -2.72
C GLY A 107 -19.08 6.91 -1.94
N ILE A 108 -17.97 6.37 -2.48
CA ILE A 108 -17.21 5.30 -1.84
C ILE A 108 -16.19 5.93 -0.88
N ILE A 109 -16.20 5.49 0.38
CA ILE A 109 -15.21 5.89 1.37
C ILE A 109 -14.05 4.88 1.33
N SER A 110 -12.84 5.38 1.05
CA SER A 110 -11.62 4.59 1.20
C SER A 110 -11.30 4.44 2.69
N GLY A 111 -10.86 3.27 3.11
CA GLY A 111 -10.35 3.07 4.46
C GLY A 111 -9.01 3.78 4.68
N ALA A 112 -8.58 3.87 5.94
CA ALA A 112 -7.38 4.63 6.30
C ALA A 112 -6.06 3.90 6.04
N GLN A 113 -6.10 2.60 5.69
CA GLN A 113 -4.91 1.77 5.49
C GLN A 113 -3.90 2.41 4.52
N ASP A 114 -4.37 2.97 3.41
CA ASP A 114 -3.52 3.57 2.39
C ASP A 114 -2.87 4.86 2.90
N ALA A 115 -3.64 5.73 3.55
CA ALA A 115 -3.15 6.98 4.10
C ALA A 115 -2.11 6.74 5.21
N ILE A 116 -2.39 5.80 6.14
CA ILE A 116 -1.47 5.44 7.23
C ILE A 116 -0.19 4.84 6.65
N GLY A 117 -0.30 3.84 5.77
CA GLY A 117 0.85 3.15 5.21
C GLY A 117 1.76 4.04 4.35
N ILE A 118 1.25 5.16 3.77
CA ILE A 118 2.07 6.14 3.05
C ILE A 118 2.73 7.15 4.01
N CYS A 119 2.06 7.52 5.09
CA CYS A 119 2.52 8.60 5.96
C CYS A 119 3.38 8.12 7.14
N VAL A 120 3.04 6.96 7.73
CA VAL A 120 3.72 6.39 8.89
C VAL A 120 4.93 5.56 8.42
N PRO A 121 6.18 5.93 8.79
CA PRO A 121 7.37 5.18 8.39
C PRO A 121 7.48 3.81 9.07
N GLY A 122 8.33 2.96 8.53
CA GLY A 122 8.62 1.64 9.08
C GLY A 122 7.53 0.61 8.81
N LEU A 123 7.41 -0.33 9.74
CA LEU A 123 6.36 -1.34 9.82
C LEU A 123 5.27 -0.84 10.75
N CYS A 124 4.01 -0.92 10.31
CA CYS A 124 2.86 -0.41 11.05
C CYS A 124 1.72 -1.42 11.03
N ARG A 125 1.03 -1.59 12.17
CA ARG A 125 -0.29 -2.22 12.21
C ARG A 125 -1.31 -1.27 12.77
N HIS A 126 -2.53 -1.34 12.26
CA HIS A 126 -3.63 -0.48 12.65
C HIS A 126 -4.90 -1.31 12.80
N TYR A 127 -5.58 -1.14 13.96
CA TYR A 127 -6.71 -1.96 14.40
C TYR A 127 -8.03 -1.30 14.06
N TYR A 128 -8.92 -2.05 13.41
CA TYR A 128 -10.23 -1.59 12.99
C TYR A 128 -11.35 -2.37 13.66
N ASP A 129 -12.32 -1.63 14.19
CA ASP A 129 -13.53 -2.15 14.78
C ASP A 129 -14.74 -1.37 14.24
N ASN A 130 -15.20 -1.76 13.05
CA ASN A 130 -16.35 -1.17 12.37
C ASN A 130 -16.23 0.35 12.07
N HIS A 131 -15.00 0.86 11.90
CA HIS A 131 -14.71 2.25 11.54
C HIS A 131 -13.75 2.33 10.37
N PHE A 132 -13.79 3.42 9.60
CA PHE A 132 -12.83 3.69 8.51
C PHE A 132 -11.47 4.16 9.02
N TRP A 133 -11.42 4.77 10.22
CA TRP A 133 -10.19 5.16 10.90
C TRP A 133 -9.92 4.18 12.05
N PRO A 134 -8.68 3.70 12.23
CA PRO A 134 -8.39 2.69 13.25
C PRO A 134 -8.46 3.25 14.67
N ASP A 135 -8.84 2.39 15.61
CA ASP A 135 -8.86 2.72 17.04
C ASP A 135 -7.45 2.75 17.66
N ARG A 136 -6.52 2.00 17.08
CA ARG A 136 -5.12 1.91 17.52
C ARG A 136 -4.19 1.79 16.34
N ILE A 137 -3.03 2.45 16.46
CA ILE A 137 -1.92 2.36 15.52
C ILE A 137 -0.68 1.96 16.32
N GLU A 138 0.02 0.92 15.89
CA GLU A 138 1.26 0.46 16.48
C GLU A 138 2.34 0.38 15.42
N THR A 139 3.56 0.85 15.75
CA THR A 139 4.68 0.91 14.83
C THR A 139 5.86 0.09 15.33
N CYS A 140 6.62 -0.48 14.41
CA CYS A 140 7.91 -1.08 14.68
C CYS A 140 8.95 -0.44 13.76
N GLU A 141 9.93 0.23 14.37
CA GLU A 141 11.08 0.83 13.71
C GLU A 141 12.40 0.13 14.08
N ASP A 142 12.31 -1.08 14.63
CA ASP A 142 13.50 -1.89 14.93
C ASP A 142 14.22 -2.21 13.62
N GLU A 143 15.46 -1.72 13.53
CA GLU A 143 16.26 -1.83 12.30
C GLU A 143 16.53 -3.29 11.91
N GLN A 144 16.65 -4.21 12.87
CA GLN A 144 16.86 -5.62 12.58
C GLN A 144 15.62 -6.23 11.92
N VAL A 145 14.43 -5.90 12.42
CA VAL A 145 13.15 -6.35 11.85
C VAL A 145 12.95 -5.76 10.45
N LEU A 146 13.24 -4.45 10.26
CA LEU A 146 13.07 -3.81 8.97
C LEU A 146 14.05 -4.35 7.92
N GLN A 147 15.31 -4.56 8.27
CA GLN A 147 16.31 -5.17 7.39
C GLN A 147 15.96 -6.63 7.07
N TRP A 148 15.45 -7.37 8.05
CA TRP A 148 14.98 -8.72 7.83
C TRP A 148 13.82 -8.78 6.84
N LEU A 149 12.84 -7.87 6.94
CA LEU A 149 11.76 -7.77 5.94
C LEU A 149 12.31 -7.43 4.55
N GLU A 150 13.26 -6.48 4.45
CA GLU A 150 13.91 -6.12 3.18
C GLU A 150 14.66 -7.31 2.56
N ALA A 151 15.27 -8.16 3.39
CA ALA A 151 16.00 -9.35 2.94
C ALA A 151 15.07 -10.46 2.40
N HIS A 152 13.79 -10.43 2.72
CA HIS A 152 12.84 -11.50 2.37
C HIS A 152 11.65 -11.05 1.54
N LEU A 153 11.54 -9.77 1.17
CA LEU A 153 10.42 -9.25 0.39
C LEU A 153 10.90 -8.66 -0.95
N CYS A 154 10.18 -9.00 -2.01
CA CYS A 154 10.34 -8.36 -3.31
C CYS A 154 8.99 -8.17 -4.00
N MET A 155 8.95 -7.34 -5.03
CA MET A 155 7.77 -7.15 -5.88
C MET A 155 8.07 -7.47 -7.33
N ILE A 156 7.14 -8.17 -7.97
CA ILE A 156 7.18 -8.52 -9.39
C ILE A 156 6.16 -7.67 -10.12
N PRO A 157 6.59 -6.81 -11.08
CA PRO A 157 5.66 -6.02 -11.88
C PRO A 157 4.80 -6.92 -12.76
N MET A 158 3.51 -6.65 -12.79
CA MET A 158 2.54 -7.30 -13.68
C MET A 158 1.81 -6.27 -14.53
N ASP A 159 1.01 -6.71 -15.48
CA ASP A 159 0.12 -5.82 -16.19
C ASP A 159 -0.84 -5.11 -15.23
N PRO A 160 -1.16 -3.84 -15.47
CA PRO A 160 -2.13 -3.13 -14.67
C PRO A 160 -3.51 -3.76 -14.78
N ARG A 161 -4.32 -3.62 -13.73
CA ARG A 161 -5.73 -4.04 -13.77
C ARG A 161 -6.44 -3.39 -14.97
N ARG A 162 -7.21 -4.19 -15.70
CA ARG A 162 -7.95 -3.70 -16.86
C ARG A 162 -8.98 -2.64 -16.45
N PRO A 163 -9.15 -1.55 -17.23
CA PRO A 163 -10.23 -0.59 -16.98
C PRO A 163 -11.59 -1.29 -16.91
N GLY A 164 -12.44 -0.89 -15.98
CA GLY A 164 -13.77 -1.46 -15.77
C GLY A 164 -13.83 -2.76 -14.98
N CYS A 165 -12.70 -3.36 -14.61
CA CYS A 165 -12.70 -4.51 -13.70
C CYS A 165 -13.03 -4.07 -12.27
N SER A 166 -14.12 -4.61 -11.72
CA SER A 166 -14.48 -4.44 -10.31
C SER A 166 -13.86 -5.55 -9.48
N VAL A 167 -13.09 -5.20 -8.45
CA VAL A 167 -12.50 -6.16 -7.52
C VAL A 167 -13.48 -6.62 -6.45
N VAL A 168 -14.59 -5.92 -6.29
CA VAL A 168 -15.68 -6.28 -5.36
C VAL A 168 -16.77 -7.10 -6.05
N GLU A 169 -16.62 -7.41 -7.34
CA GLU A 169 -17.56 -8.28 -8.04
C GLU A 169 -17.53 -9.68 -7.46
N GLY A 170 -18.70 -10.21 -7.13
CA GLY A 170 -18.83 -11.54 -6.52
C GLY A 170 -18.28 -11.62 -5.09
N MET A 171 -18.14 -10.50 -4.37
CA MET A 171 -17.71 -10.53 -2.97
C MET A 171 -18.65 -11.37 -2.12
N ASP A 172 -18.07 -12.15 -1.21
CA ASP A 172 -18.75 -13.03 -0.27
C ASP A 172 -18.11 -12.91 1.12
N ILE A 173 -18.57 -11.91 1.87
CA ILE A 173 -18.03 -11.55 3.18
C ILE A 173 -18.88 -12.24 4.26
N THR A 174 -18.23 -13.08 5.04
CA THR A 174 -18.86 -13.80 6.15
C THR A 174 -17.97 -13.73 7.40
N ALA A 175 -18.57 -13.83 8.59
CA ALA A 175 -17.83 -13.78 9.84
C ALA A 175 -16.66 -14.80 9.91
N PRO A 176 -16.80 -16.07 9.48
CA PRO A 176 -15.66 -17.00 9.47
C PRO A 176 -14.51 -16.54 8.58
N LYS A 177 -14.78 -16.02 7.38
CA LYS A 177 -13.74 -15.55 6.47
C LYS A 177 -13.00 -14.32 7.00
N VAL A 178 -13.73 -13.41 7.65
CA VAL A 178 -13.12 -12.24 8.30
C VAL A 178 -12.31 -12.67 9.53
N ALA A 179 -12.77 -13.65 10.30
CA ALA A 179 -12.01 -14.24 11.40
C ALA A 179 -10.69 -14.87 10.93
N ASP A 180 -10.72 -15.59 9.80
CA ASP A 180 -9.50 -16.15 9.17
C ASP A 180 -8.53 -15.02 8.75
N LEU A 181 -9.05 -13.92 8.20
CA LEU A 181 -8.24 -12.75 7.83
C LEU A 181 -7.59 -12.11 9.06
N ALA A 182 -8.35 -11.90 10.13
CA ALA A 182 -7.88 -11.30 11.37
C ALA A 182 -6.81 -12.18 12.04
N ALA A 183 -7.07 -13.48 12.16
CA ALA A 183 -6.12 -14.45 12.74
C ALA A 183 -4.81 -14.52 11.92
N ALA A 184 -4.91 -14.48 10.59
CA ALA A 184 -3.73 -14.47 9.73
C ALA A 184 -2.91 -13.18 9.89
N ALA A 185 -3.57 -12.03 10.13
CA ALA A 185 -2.87 -10.77 10.40
C ALA A 185 -2.13 -10.80 11.75
N ASP A 186 -2.75 -11.32 12.81
CA ASP A 186 -2.08 -11.49 14.11
C ASP A 186 -0.85 -12.40 13.98
N ALA A 187 -1.01 -13.57 13.37
CA ALA A 187 0.09 -14.50 13.14
C ALA A 187 1.23 -13.90 12.29
N CYS A 188 0.87 -13.08 11.29
CA CYS A 188 1.82 -12.38 10.43
C CYS A 188 2.67 -11.38 11.24
N TRP A 189 2.04 -10.58 12.10
CA TRP A 189 2.73 -9.62 12.96
C TRP A 189 3.70 -10.30 13.91
N ASP A 190 3.24 -11.34 14.62
CA ASP A 190 4.05 -12.06 15.58
C ASP A 190 5.25 -12.74 14.92
N ALA A 191 5.06 -13.33 13.73
CA ALA A 191 6.13 -13.95 12.95
C ALA A 191 7.17 -12.94 12.46
N ILE A 192 6.74 -11.74 12.07
CA ILE A 192 7.65 -10.65 11.66
C ILE A 192 8.51 -10.21 12.84
N LEU A 193 7.91 -9.97 14.02
CA LEU A 193 8.66 -9.56 15.21
C LEU A 193 9.62 -10.66 15.72
N ALA A 194 9.25 -11.92 15.53
CA ALA A 194 10.13 -13.06 15.82
C ALA A 194 11.18 -13.33 14.74
N MET A 195 11.08 -12.66 13.57
CA MET A 195 11.89 -12.91 12.37
C MET A 195 11.87 -14.40 11.95
N ASP A 196 10.69 -15.05 12.10
CA ASP A 196 10.45 -16.44 11.72
C ASP A 196 9.93 -16.53 10.28
N LEU A 197 10.83 -16.77 9.33
CA LEU A 197 10.51 -16.76 7.91
C LEU A 197 9.48 -17.82 7.49
N PRO A 198 9.55 -19.08 7.92
CA PRO A 198 8.52 -20.07 7.62
C PRO A 198 7.13 -19.70 8.12
N VAL A 199 7.02 -19.22 9.37
CA VAL A 199 5.75 -18.83 9.97
C VAL A 199 5.21 -17.54 9.30
N PHE A 200 6.08 -16.58 9.01
CA PHE A 200 5.71 -15.37 8.26
C PHE A 200 5.16 -15.72 6.88
N ALA A 201 5.85 -16.56 6.11
CA ALA A 201 5.40 -16.97 4.78
C ALA A 201 4.02 -17.67 4.83
N ALA A 202 3.81 -18.54 5.83
CA ALA A 202 2.54 -19.23 6.03
C ALA A 202 1.40 -18.24 6.37
N ALA A 203 1.64 -17.31 7.30
CA ALA A 203 0.66 -16.30 7.72
C ALA A 203 0.35 -15.30 6.59
N TYR A 204 1.37 -14.86 5.84
CA TYR A 204 1.24 -14.01 4.67
C TYR A 204 0.34 -14.65 3.62
N ARG A 205 0.55 -15.93 3.34
CA ARG A 205 -0.26 -16.72 2.42
C ARG A 205 -1.68 -16.93 2.94
N ALA A 206 -1.85 -17.22 4.23
CA ALA A 206 -3.16 -17.37 4.85
C ALA A 206 -3.99 -16.10 4.74
N SER A 207 -3.38 -14.93 4.99
CA SER A 207 -4.04 -13.63 4.81
C SER A 207 -4.50 -13.41 3.37
N PHE A 208 -3.68 -13.74 2.38
CA PHE A 208 -4.09 -13.64 0.97
C PHE A 208 -5.22 -14.60 0.62
N ASN A 209 -5.17 -15.84 1.10
CA ASN A 209 -6.24 -16.81 0.87
C ASN A 209 -7.57 -16.34 1.47
N ALA A 210 -7.57 -15.78 2.69
CA ALA A 210 -8.75 -15.20 3.31
C ALA A 210 -9.31 -14.02 2.50
N GLN A 211 -8.43 -13.15 1.97
CA GLN A 211 -8.83 -12.07 1.07
C GLN A 211 -9.52 -12.60 -0.20
N VAL A 212 -8.90 -13.57 -0.89
CA VAL A 212 -9.45 -14.16 -2.13
C VAL A 212 -10.77 -14.88 -1.87
N ALA A 213 -10.93 -15.52 -0.70
CA ALA A 213 -12.18 -16.16 -0.31
C ALA A 213 -13.34 -15.13 -0.16
N MET A 214 -13.05 -13.89 0.23
CA MET A 214 -14.02 -12.80 0.31
C MET A 214 -14.16 -12.03 -1.01
N PHE A 215 -13.06 -11.85 -1.74
CA PHE A 215 -12.96 -11.03 -2.95
C PHE A 215 -12.33 -11.83 -4.10
N PRO A 216 -13.03 -12.81 -4.70
CA PRO A 216 -12.46 -13.70 -5.71
C PRO A 216 -11.97 -12.96 -6.97
N ALA A 217 -12.58 -11.84 -7.29
CA ALA A 217 -12.17 -11.00 -8.41
C ALA A 217 -10.77 -10.34 -8.25
N MET A 218 -10.11 -10.48 -7.09
CA MET A 218 -8.71 -10.08 -6.92
C MET A 218 -7.76 -10.91 -7.79
N VAL A 219 -8.11 -12.17 -8.08
CA VAL A 219 -7.31 -13.12 -8.87
C VAL A 219 -7.94 -13.29 -10.25
N GLN A 220 -7.77 -12.27 -11.11
CA GLN A 220 -8.29 -12.26 -12.47
C GLN A 220 -7.25 -11.73 -13.48
N GLY A 221 -7.57 -11.79 -14.77
CA GLY A 221 -6.71 -11.26 -15.82
C GLY A 221 -5.38 -12.02 -15.94
N CYS A 222 -4.25 -11.33 -15.78
CA CYS A 222 -2.91 -11.93 -15.82
C CYS A 222 -2.49 -12.59 -14.50
N VAL A 223 -3.19 -12.32 -13.39
CA VAL A 223 -2.77 -12.76 -12.04
C VAL A 223 -2.56 -14.26 -11.91
N PRO A 224 -3.46 -15.14 -12.40
CA PRO A 224 -3.26 -16.59 -12.29
C PRO A 224 -1.95 -17.07 -12.90
N SER A 225 -1.57 -16.58 -14.09
CA SER A 225 -0.34 -17.00 -14.76
C SER A 225 0.93 -16.57 -14.01
N TYR A 226 0.89 -15.38 -13.37
CA TYR A 226 2.01 -14.94 -12.52
C TYR A 226 2.10 -15.78 -11.24
N ILE A 227 0.98 -16.08 -10.61
CA ILE A 227 0.94 -16.95 -9.43
C ILE A 227 1.47 -18.36 -9.79
N GLU A 228 1.07 -18.91 -10.94
CA GLU A 228 1.56 -20.21 -11.41
C GLU A 228 3.07 -20.18 -11.66
N LYS A 229 3.55 -19.16 -12.40
CA LYS A 229 4.97 -19.01 -12.73
C LYS A 229 5.83 -18.88 -11.47
N TYR A 230 5.53 -17.91 -10.60
CA TYR A 230 6.39 -17.61 -9.46
C TYR A 230 6.11 -18.51 -8.25
N GLY A 231 4.88 -18.96 -8.07
CA GLY A 231 4.52 -19.89 -7.00
C GLY A 231 5.08 -21.32 -7.17
N ALA A 232 5.58 -21.66 -8.37
CA ALA A 232 6.28 -22.93 -8.63
C ALA A 232 7.79 -22.85 -8.33
N MET A 233 8.35 -21.66 -8.04
CA MET A 233 9.77 -21.47 -7.76
C MET A 233 10.10 -21.86 -6.32
N GLU A 234 11.17 -22.62 -6.11
CA GLU A 234 11.57 -23.12 -4.79
C GLU A 234 11.92 -22.00 -3.81
N ASP A 235 12.45 -20.87 -4.32
CA ASP A 235 12.84 -19.73 -3.51
C ASP A 235 11.68 -18.81 -3.13
N VAL A 236 10.50 -18.96 -3.75
CA VAL A 236 9.28 -18.22 -3.44
C VAL A 236 8.45 -18.98 -2.41
N LEU A 237 8.49 -18.50 -1.16
CA LEU A 237 7.81 -19.14 -0.04
C LEU A 237 6.32 -18.78 0.05
N ALA A 238 6.00 -17.53 -0.30
CA ALA A 238 4.63 -17.02 -0.30
C ALA A 238 4.48 -15.86 -1.27
N TRP A 239 3.24 -15.56 -1.63
CA TRP A 239 2.89 -14.43 -2.49
C TRP A 239 1.51 -13.88 -2.16
N LYS A 240 1.30 -12.61 -2.50
CA LYS A 240 -0.03 -11.98 -2.47
C LYS A 240 -0.13 -10.83 -3.46
N MET A 241 -1.36 -10.47 -3.80
CA MET A 241 -1.66 -9.22 -4.49
C MET A 241 -1.73 -8.08 -3.48
N PRO A 242 -0.96 -6.97 -3.66
CA PRO A 242 -1.10 -5.79 -2.82
C PRO A 242 -2.45 -5.09 -3.06
N GLY A 243 -3.01 -4.53 -1.99
CA GLY A 243 -4.26 -3.77 -2.01
C GLY A 243 -5.42 -4.57 -2.56
N ALA A 244 -6.21 -3.95 -3.42
CA ALA A 244 -7.41 -4.55 -4.00
C ALA A 244 -7.14 -5.63 -5.07
N GLY A 245 -5.90 -5.84 -5.49
CA GLY A 245 -5.55 -6.87 -6.47
C GLY A 245 -5.98 -6.59 -7.91
N GLY A 246 -6.12 -7.65 -8.69
CA GLY A 246 -6.53 -7.60 -10.10
C GLY A 246 -5.42 -7.22 -11.09
N GLY A 247 -4.17 -7.06 -10.64
CA GLY A 247 -2.99 -6.70 -11.44
C GLY A 247 -2.07 -5.70 -10.73
N GLY A 248 -1.05 -5.23 -11.43
CA GLY A 248 -0.09 -4.24 -10.98
C GLY A 248 1.20 -4.84 -10.42
N TYR A 249 1.15 -5.51 -9.29
CA TYR A 249 2.29 -6.18 -8.67
C TYR A 249 1.88 -7.49 -7.99
N LEU A 250 2.80 -8.46 -8.00
CA LEU A 250 2.79 -9.61 -7.11
C LEU A 250 3.88 -9.38 -6.06
N ALA A 251 3.52 -9.29 -4.80
CA ALA A 251 4.47 -9.20 -3.71
C ALA A 251 4.81 -10.61 -3.22
N CYS A 252 6.10 -10.93 -3.14
CA CYS A 252 6.60 -12.25 -2.81
C CYS A 252 7.42 -12.21 -1.52
N VAL A 253 7.24 -13.26 -0.70
CA VAL A 253 8.17 -13.63 0.36
C VAL A 253 9.12 -14.65 -0.23
N VAL A 254 10.42 -14.36 -0.19
CA VAL A 254 11.47 -15.17 -0.79
C VAL A 254 12.54 -15.53 0.24
N ARG A 255 13.37 -16.55 -0.05
CA ARG A 255 14.48 -16.95 0.84
C ARG A 255 15.54 -15.87 0.98
N ASP A 256 15.89 -15.21 -0.12
CA ASP A 256 16.86 -14.12 -0.21
C ASP A 256 16.42 -13.18 -1.36
N ALA A 257 16.00 -11.97 -0.99
CA ALA A 257 15.48 -11.00 -1.96
C ALA A 257 16.57 -10.45 -2.88
N SER A 258 17.83 -10.35 -2.41
CA SER A 258 18.93 -9.87 -3.24
C SER A 258 19.26 -10.87 -4.33
N ALA A 259 19.49 -12.12 -3.95
CA ALA A 259 19.78 -13.20 -4.90
C ALA A 259 18.61 -13.40 -5.88
N PHE A 260 17.36 -13.41 -5.37
CA PHE A 260 16.18 -13.57 -6.22
C PHE A 260 16.03 -12.43 -7.24
N CYS A 261 16.28 -11.18 -6.85
CA CYS A 261 16.22 -10.03 -7.78
C CYS A 261 17.39 -10.01 -8.80
N GLU A 262 18.55 -10.53 -8.44
CA GLU A 262 19.68 -10.71 -9.38
C GLU A 262 19.37 -11.77 -10.45
N ASP A 263 18.78 -12.89 -10.04
CA ASP A 263 18.39 -13.99 -10.94
C ASP A 263 17.16 -13.65 -11.80
N HIS A 264 16.27 -12.80 -11.27
CA HIS A 264 15.04 -12.37 -11.91
C HIS A 264 14.99 -10.85 -12.03
N GLY A 265 15.66 -10.33 -13.07
CA GLY A 265 15.86 -8.88 -13.25
C GLY A 265 14.60 -8.02 -13.37
N GLU A 266 13.39 -8.62 -13.48
CA GLU A 266 12.11 -7.93 -13.35
C GLU A 266 11.66 -7.77 -11.90
N ALA A 267 12.18 -8.54 -10.95
CA ALA A 267 11.86 -8.42 -9.54
C ALA A 267 12.52 -7.17 -8.93
N ILE A 268 11.78 -6.48 -8.08
CA ILE A 268 12.17 -5.21 -7.46
C ILE A 268 12.41 -5.47 -5.97
N PRO A 269 13.64 -5.26 -5.47
CA PRO A 269 13.93 -5.32 -4.05
C PRO A 269 13.24 -4.15 -3.33
N LEU A 270 12.84 -4.35 -2.09
CA LEU A 270 12.14 -3.34 -1.32
C LEU A 270 13.09 -2.61 -0.39
N LYS A 271 12.83 -1.32 -0.20
CA LYS A 271 13.49 -0.47 0.79
C LYS A 271 12.43 0.17 1.66
N ILE A 272 12.46 -0.14 2.95
CA ILE A 272 11.50 0.40 3.92
C ILE A 272 11.98 1.79 4.36
N ARG A 273 11.08 2.75 4.36
CA ARG A 273 11.38 4.11 4.80
C ARG A 273 11.54 4.15 6.32
N ARG A 274 12.61 4.80 6.80
CA ARG A 274 12.89 5.03 8.22
C ARG A 274 12.39 6.42 8.63
N SER A 275 12.12 6.59 9.93
CA SER A 275 11.86 7.91 10.50
C SER A 275 13.10 8.80 10.39
N GLY A 276 12.88 10.08 10.07
CA GLY A 276 13.97 11.08 10.05
C GLY A 276 14.80 11.15 8.78
N MET A 277 14.43 10.40 7.73
CA MET A 277 15.00 10.59 6.39
C MET A 277 14.15 11.49 5.51
#